data_4b9c8c395a1174bfa40edacb47f81d2a
#
_entry.id   4b9c8c395a1174bfa40edacb47f81d2a
#
_cell.length_a   1.000
_cell.length_b   1.000
_cell.length_c   1.000
_cell.angle_alpha   90.00
_cell.angle_beta   90.00
_cell.angle_gamma   90.00
#
_symmetry.space_group_name_H-M   'P 1'
#
loop_
_entity.id
_entity.type
_entity.pdbx_description
1 polymer ?
#
loop_
_entity_poly.entity_id
_entity_poly.type
_entity_poly.pdbx_seq_one_letter_code
_entity_poly.pdbx_strand_id
1 'polypeptide(L)'
;MASKYRVGIIGCGGIANAHARGYQGVEQTEIVALADPVQSALDKFATTYDVPAESCYLDAREMLDNEGLDIVSVATWHKLHAPMTIAACARAPKAVLCEKPMGVSLGECDEMVIAANRNSVKLVIGHQRRFNSAWTDARNLIAEGAIGEPRQIVCHGGQGLLNDCSHLLDMMRYVLSDSAPQWVIGNVERKTERYERDIQIEDRSAGIVGFSDGCIGMLLQEIGRPNYQGGIVYGTDGIADVTEGRVRLLNNLSTDWEERPSDGRNQHVAQAQELVDWLEGGEEHRGEAKHGRAAIEIIMAIYESARMHEVVQLPLRTHANPLDLMIENGDLPIERPGRYDIRAFLLRGEAMKPE
;
A
#
# COMPACT_ATOMS: atom_id res chain seq x y z
N MET A 1 5.79 -19.67 29.46
CA MET A 1 5.13 -18.98 28.35
C MET A 1 6.21 -18.75 27.28
N ALA A 2 5.92 -18.93 26.00
CA ALA A 2 6.86 -18.52 24.95
C ALA A 2 7.09 -17.01 25.05
N SER A 3 8.30 -16.52 24.75
CA SER A 3 8.58 -15.09 24.72
C SER A 3 7.81 -14.47 23.54
N LYS A 4 7.15 -13.34 23.80
CA LYS A 4 6.47 -12.59 22.73
C LYS A 4 7.48 -11.94 21.80
N TYR A 5 7.08 -11.73 20.55
CA TYR A 5 7.81 -10.89 19.60
C TYR A 5 7.79 -9.44 20.04
N ARG A 6 8.96 -8.85 20.21
CA ARG A 6 9.15 -7.44 20.58
C ARG A 6 8.94 -6.54 19.38
N VAL A 7 7.90 -5.70 19.42
CA VAL A 7 7.53 -4.81 18.31
C VAL A 7 7.94 -3.37 18.61
N GLY A 8 8.69 -2.75 17.70
CA GLY A 8 8.95 -1.31 17.69
C GLY A 8 8.15 -0.62 16.57
N ILE A 9 7.57 0.56 16.86
CA ILE A 9 6.81 1.33 15.88
C ILE A 9 7.50 2.66 15.60
N ILE A 10 7.79 2.92 14.33
CA ILE A 10 8.37 4.18 13.82
C ILE A 10 7.24 5.01 13.20
N GLY A 11 6.96 6.18 13.78
CA GLY A 11 5.82 7.04 13.47
C GLY A 11 4.64 6.77 14.39
N CYS A 12 4.14 7.80 15.08
CA CYS A 12 3.02 7.75 16.03
C CYS A 12 1.78 8.49 15.51
N GLY A 13 1.58 8.45 14.17
CA GLY A 13 0.46 9.09 13.49
C GLY A 13 -0.82 8.25 13.46
N GLY A 14 -1.77 8.67 12.59
CA GLY A 14 -3.08 8.02 12.47
C GLY A 14 -3.00 6.55 12.10
N ILE A 15 -2.19 6.18 11.07
CA ILE A 15 -2.08 4.80 10.60
C ILE A 15 -1.33 3.91 11.60
N ALA A 16 -0.38 4.46 12.34
CA ALA A 16 0.31 3.73 13.40
C ALA A 16 -0.65 3.15 14.45
N ASN A 17 -1.78 3.85 14.73
CA ASN A 17 -2.82 3.31 15.62
C ASN A 17 -3.49 2.04 15.04
N ALA A 18 -3.60 1.91 13.73
CA ALA A 18 -4.14 0.70 13.12
C ALA A 18 -3.13 -0.46 13.23
N HIS A 19 -1.83 -0.19 13.01
CA HIS A 19 -0.75 -1.16 13.23
C HIS A 19 -0.69 -1.60 14.69
N ALA A 20 -0.70 -0.66 15.65
CA ALA A 20 -0.66 -0.98 17.07
C ALA A 20 -1.84 -1.87 17.49
N ARG A 21 -3.07 -1.54 17.07
CA ARG A 21 -4.23 -2.42 17.30
C ARG A 21 -4.10 -3.77 16.61
N GLY A 22 -3.45 -3.82 15.45
CA GLY A 22 -3.10 -5.06 14.78
C GLY A 22 -2.26 -5.95 15.67
N TYR A 23 -1.14 -5.45 16.17
CA TYR A 23 -0.26 -6.19 17.06
C TYR A 23 -0.91 -6.52 18.41
N GLN A 24 -1.68 -5.61 19.02
CA GLN A 24 -2.41 -5.92 20.25
C GLN A 24 -3.43 -7.05 20.10
N GLY A 25 -3.96 -7.25 18.88
CA GLY A 25 -4.88 -8.35 18.56
C GLY A 25 -4.21 -9.72 18.39
N VAL A 26 -2.87 -9.79 18.46
CA VAL A 26 -2.07 -11.02 18.30
C VAL A 26 -1.38 -11.35 19.60
N GLU A 27 -1.68 -12.52 20.19
CA GLU A 27 -1.17 -12.90 21.53
C GLU A 27 0.36 -12.98 21.58
N GLN A 28 0.99 -13.36 20.48
CA GLN A 28 2.44 -13.56 20.38
C GLN A 28 3.24 -12.25 20.23
N THR A 29 2.60 -11.08 20.15
CA THR A 29 3.30 -9.80 19.97
C THR A 29 3.15 -8.88 21.18
N GLU A 30 4.13 -8.00 21.37
CA GLU A 30 4.12 -6.96 22.40
C GLU A 30 4.78 -5.69 21.85
N ILE A 31 4.07 -4.55 21.94
CA ILE A 31 4.63 -3.26 21.55
C ILE A 31 5.53 -2.79 22.71
N VAL A 32 6.83 -2.69 22.45
CA VAL A 32 7.81 -2.40 23.50
C VAL A 32 8.54 -1.08 23.31
N ALA A 33 8.53 -0.51 22.11
CA ALA A 33 9.24 0.74 21.82
C ALA A 33 8.55 1.57 20.74
N LEU A 34 8.70 2.89 20.82
CA LEU A 34 8.12 3.87 19.91
C LEU A 34 9.15 4.91 19.49
N ALA A 35 9.04 5.38 18.25
CA ALA A 35 9.83 6.51 17.77
C ALA A 35 8.99 7.48 16.94
N ASP A 36 9.02 8.77 17.30
CA ASP A 36 8.42 9.86 16.52
C ASP A 36 9.13 11.18 16.84
N PRO A 37 9.48 12.03 15.84
CA PRO A 37 10.17 13.29 16.11
C PRO A 37 9.28 14.32 16.83
N VAL A 38 7.96 14.10 16.92
CA VAL A 38 7.01 15.00 17.58
C VAL A 38 6.68 14.47 18.98
N GLN A 39 7.27 15.08 20.03
CA GLN A 39 7.12 14.66 21.42
C GLN A 39 5.65 14.44 21.84
N SER A 40 4.76 15.38 21.49
CA SER A 40 3.34 15.26 21.86
C SER A 40 2.60 14.10 21.20
N ALA A 41 3.00 13.70 19.98
CA ALA A 41 2.46 12.51 19.31
C ALA A 41 2.97 11.24 20.01
N LEU A 42 4.27 11.22 20.33
CA LEU A 42 4.94 10.14 21.04
C LEU A 42 4.30 9.90 22.42
N ASP A 43 4.15 10.95 23.25
CA ASP A 43 3.56 10.88 24.60
C ASP A 43 2.13 10.34 24.58
N LYS A 44 1.32 10.85 23.62
CA LYS A 44 -0.05 10.40 23.45
C LYS A 44 -0.13 8.93 23.06
N PHE A 45 0.75 8.50 22.14
CA PHE A 45 0.78 7.13 21.65
C PHE A 45 1.28 6.18 22.74
N ALA A 46 2.35 6.55 23.46
CA ALA A 46 2.88 5.81 24.60
C ALA A 46 1.82 5.57 25.70
N THR A 47 1.08 6.63 26.05
CA THR A 47 -0.03 6.53 27.01
C THR A 47 -1.14 5.60 26.50
N THR A 48 -1.45 5.63 25.19
CA THR A 48 -2.53 4.82 24.60
C THR A 48 -2.21 3.33 24.59
N TYR A 49 -0.93 2.99 24.38
CA TYR A 49 -0.47 1.60 24.19
C TYR A 49 0.38 1.07 25.34
N ASP A 50 0.45 1.81 26.46
CA ASP A 50 1.16 1.45 27.70
C ASP A 50 2.65 1.15 27.48
N VAL A 51 3.32 1.98 26.66
CA VAL A 51 4.77 1.86 26.40
C VAL A 51 5.53 2.78 27.37
N PRO A 52 6.55 2.27 28.11
CA PRO A 52 7.32 3.05 29.06
C PRO A 52 8.04 4.23 28.41
N ALA A 53 8.16 5.36 29.14
CA ALA A 53 8.78 6.57 28.61
C ALA A 53 10.25 6.38 28.23
N GLU A 54 10.97 5.48 28.90
CA GLU A 54 12.35 5.12 28.61
C GLU A 54 12.53 4.37 27.29
N SER A 55 11.45 3.79 26.75
CA SER A 55 11.42 3.12 25.44
C SER A 55 10.76 3.99 24.35
N CYS A 56 10.69 5.29 24.58
CA CYS A 56 10.16 6.29 23.66
C CYS A 56 11.28 7.20 23.14
N TYR A 57 11.44 7.27 21.83
CA TYR A 57 12.59 7.91 21.16
C TYR A 57 12.14 9.02 20.22
N LEU A 58 12.87 10.13 20.20
CA LEU A 58 12.68 11.17 19.18
C LEU A 58 13.39 10.83 17.84
N ASP A 59 14.41 9.99 17.90
CA ASP A 59 15.10 9.46 16.72
C ASP A 59 14.88 7.94 16.63
N ALA A 60 14.31 7.50 15.50
CA ALA A 60 14.07 6.09 15.24
C ALA A 60 15.35 5.23 15.23
N ARG A 61 16.49 5.81 14.87
CA ARG A 61 17.77 5.08 14.86
C ARG A 61 18.23 4.75 16.28
N GLU A 62 18.01 5.66 17.23
CA GLU A 62 18.31 5.39 18.65
C GLU A 62 17.44 4.24 19.19
N MET A 63 16.15 4.22 18.84
CA MET A 63 15.26 3.08 19.17
C MET A 63 15.79 1.78 18.59
N LEU A 64 16.14 1.77 17.30
CA LEU A 64 16.63 0.58 16.60
C LEU A 64 17.97 0.07 17.17
N ASP A 65 18.80 0.96 17.70
CA ASP A 65 20.10 0.59 18.26
C ASP A 65 20.00 0.06 19.70
N ASN A 66 18.95 0.45 20.46
CA ASN A 66 18.87 0.17 21.89
C ASN A 66 17.88 -0.93 22.28
N GLU A 67 16.84 -1.23 21.47
CA GLU A 67 15.69 -2.01 21.94
C GLU A 67 15.72 -3.52 21.62
N GLY A 68 16.55 -3.98 20.71
CA GLY A 68 16.61 -5.42 20.37
C GLY A 68 15.25 -5.95 19.88
N LEU A 69 14.74 -5.37 18.80
CA LEU A 69 13.40 -5.62 18.27
C LEU A 69 13.35 -6.87 17.39
N ASP A 70 12.29 -7.66 17.51
CA ASP A 70 11.98 -8.77 16.60
C ASP A 70 11.25 -8.30 15.35
N ILE A 71 10.32 -7.34 15.50
CA ILE A 71 9.50 -6.77 14.44
C ILE A 71 9.61 -5.26 14.51
N VAL A 72 9.82 -4.62 13.36
CA VAL A 72 9.76 -3.16 13.23
C VAL A 72 8.61 -2.76 12.32
N SER A 73 7.76 -1.86 12.78
CA SER A 73 6.65 -1.30 12.01
C SER A 73 6.98 0.12 11.58
N VAL A 74 7.06 0.37 10.27
CA VAL A 74 7.33 1.70 9.69
C VAL A 74 6.03 2.31 9.23
N ALA A 75 5.52 3.30 9.99
CA ALA A 75 4.23 3.96 9.79
C ALA A 75 4.39 5.48 9.63
N THR A 76 5.41 5.89 8.90
CA THR A 76 5.82 7.28 8.65
C THR A 76 5.13 7.88 7.42
N TRP A 77 5.57 9.02 6.97
CA TRP A 77 5.20 9.59 5.68
C TRP A 77 6.00 8.95 4.53
N HIS A 78 5.46 8.99 3.33
CA HIS A 78 5.89 8.22 2.16
C HIS A 78 7.40 8.30 1.87
N LYS A 79 8.01 9.51 1.90
CA LYS A 79 9.47 9.70 1.69
C LYS A 79 10.35 9.03 2.75
N LEU A 80 9.77 8.70 3.90
CA LEU A 80 10.50 8.08 5.00
C LEU A 80 10.36 6.56 5.03
N HIS A 81 9.48 5.97 4.19
CA HIS A 81 9.31 4.52 4.16
C HIS A 81 10.62 3.80 3.82
N ALA A 82 11.25 4.16 2.71
CA ALA A 82 12.50 3.52 2.29
C ALA A 82 13.65 3.75 3.29
N PRO A 83 14.02 4.99 3.66
CA PRO A 83 15.15 5.18 4.58
C PRO A 83 14.94 4.56 5.95
N MET A 84 13.72 4.54 6.49
CA MET A 84 13.45 3.91 7.80
C MET A 84 13.43 2.38 7.70
N THR A 85 12.87 1.82 6.62
CA THR A 85 12.91 0.37 6.38
C THR A 85 14.34 -0.13 6.20
N ILE A 86 15.16 0.56 5.41
CA ILE A 86 16.58 0.21 5.22
C ILE A 86 17.34 0.29 6.54
N ALA A 87 17.11 1.36 7.34
CA ALA A 87 17.70 1.50 8.65
C ALA A 87 17.29 0.39 9.62
N ALA A 88 16.01 -0.01 9.61
CA ALA A 88 15.51 -1.14 10.39
C ALA A 88 16.14 -2.45 9.95
N CYS A 89 16.17 -2.74 8.63
CA CYS A 89 16.78 -3.96 8.09
C CYS A 89 18.27 -4.08 8.46
N ALA A 90 19.01 -2.96 8.55
CA ALA A 90 20.41 -2.96 8.95
C ALA A 90 20.64 -3.43 10.40
N ARG A 91 19.62 -3.48 11.26
CA ARG A 91 19.66 -4.05 12.63
C ARG A 91 19.13 -5.48 12.68
N ALA A 92 18.83 -6.06 11.50
CA ALA A 92 18.44 -7.45 11.34
C ALA A 92 17.31 -7.94 12.28
N PRO A 93 16.17 -7.20 12.41
CA PRO A 93 15.01 -7.77 13.06
C PRO A 93 14.52 -8.99 12.25
N LYS A 94 13.67 -9.82 12.82
CA LYS A 94 13.07 -10.96 12.10
C LYS A 94 12.18 -10.50 10.93
N ALA A 95 11.46 -9.38 11.15
CA ALA A 95 10.61 -8.79 10.11
C ALA A 95 10.51 -7.26 10.20
N VAL A 96 10.23 -6.65 9.04
CA VAL A 96 9.79 -5.25 8.95
C VAL A 96 8.45 -5.20 8.22
N LEU A 97 7.46 -4.51 8.81
CA LEU A 97 6.20 -4.15 8.16
C LEU A 97 6.25 -2.66 7.85
N CYS A 98 6.34 -2.31 6.57
CA CYS A 98 6.34 -0.94 6.09
C CYS A 98 4.98 -0.55 5.51
N GLU A 99 4.45 0.62 5.88
CA GLU A 99 3.23 1.15 5.28
C GLU A 99 3.36 1.36 3.77
N LYS A 100 2.18 1.35 3.12
CA LYS A 100 2.06 1.70 1.70
C LYS A 100 2.04 3.25 1.51
N PRO A 101 2.46 3.75 0.33
CA PRO A 101 3.15 3.04 -0.76
C PRO A 101 4.52 2.54 -0.30
N MET A 102 5.02 1.43 -0.86
CA MET A 102 6.32 0.87 -0.45
C MET A 102 7.44 1.91 -0.51
N GLY A 103 7.51 2.68 -1.58
CA GLY A 103 8.44 3.78 -1.79
C GLY A 103 7.84 4.80 -2.74
N VAL A 104 8.52 5.90 -2.99
CA VAL A 104 8.09 6.95 -3.93
C VAL A 104 8.75 6.82 -5.30
N SER A 105 9.63 5.85 -5.48
CA SER A 105 10.25 5.47 -6.76
C SER A 105 10.53 3.97 -6.80
N LEU A 106 10.78 3.42 -7.98
CA LEU A 106 11.13 2.01 -8.13
C LEU A 106 12.50 1.70 -7.50
N GLY A 107 13.45 2.64 -7.61
CA GLY A 107 14.79 2.51 -7.02
C GLY A 107 14.74 2.37 -5.50
N GLU A 108 13.91 3.17 -4.81
CA GLU A 108 13.70 3.01 -3.36
C GLU A 108 13.16 1.62 -3.00
N CYS A 109 12.19 1.10 -3.76
CA CYS A 109 11.66 -0.24 -3.53
C CYS A 109 12.72 -1.32 -3.70
N ASP A 110 13.57 -1.20 -4.74
CA ASP A 110 14.68 -2.13 -4.99
C ASP A 110 15.71 -2.08 -3.84
N GLU A 111 16.06 -0.90 -3.35
CA GLU A 111 16.97 -0.74 -2.21
C GLU A 111 16.39 -1.36 -0.92
N MET A 112 15.10 -1.22 -0.66
CA MET A 112 14.43 -1.87 0.48
C MET A 112 14.51 -3.39 0.39
N VAL A 113 14.20 -3.96 -0.79
CA VAL A 113 14.29 -5.42 -1.03
C VAL A 113 15.73 -5.92 -0.85
N ILE A 114 16.71 -5.19 -1.40
CA ILE A 114 18.14 -5.53 -1.25
C ILE A 114 18.54 -5.49 0.23
N ALA A 115 18.14 -4.46 0.97
CA ALA A 115 18.46 -4.34 2.39
C ALA A 115 17.85 -5.48 3.22
N ALA A 116 16.61 -5.84 2.97
CA ALA A 116 15.90 -6.93 3.62
C ALA A 116 16.59 -8.28 3.33
N ASN A 117 16.87 -8.57 2.06
CA ASN A 117 17.50 -9.82 1.64
C ASN A 117 18.93 -9.98 2.21
N ARG A 118 19.74 -8.91 2.19
CA ARG A 118 21.11 -8.93 2.74
C ARG A 118 21.16 -9.24 4.22
N ASN A 119 20.12 -8.86 4.96
CA ASN A 119 20.06 -9.05 6.41
C ASN A 119 19.09 -10.18 6.82
N SER A 120 18.58 -10.96 5.87
CA SER A 120 17.64 -12.07 6.12
C SER A 120 16.36 -11.63 6.86
N VAL A 121 15.89 -10.39 6.59
CA VAL A 121 14.71 -9.80 7.17
C VAL A 121 13.49 -10.09 6.28
N LYS A 122 12.39 -10.56 6.85
CA LYS A 122 11.13 -10.69 6.15
C LYS A 122 10.49 -9.31 5.99
N LEU A 123 10.40 -8.81 4.76
CA LEU A 123 9.83 -7.48 4.46
C LEU A 123 8.39 -7.60 3.98
N VAL A 124 7.48 -6.92 4.67
CA VAL A 124 6.05 -6.87 4.38
C VAL A 124 5.62 -5.43 4.13
N ILE A 125 4.74 -5.23 3.15
CA ILE A 125 4.14 -3.94 2.85
C ILE A 125 2.69 -3.88 3.33
N GLY A 126 2.28 -2.76 3.88
CA GLY A 126 0.98 -2.50 4.51
C GLY A 126 -0.21 -2.46 3.54
N HIS A 127 -0.29 -3.42 2.62
CA HIS A 127 -1.45 -3.62 1.75
C HIS A 127 -2.54 -4.42 2.48
N GLN A 128 -3.10 -3.84 3.57
CA GLN A 128 -4.07 -4.51 4.45
C GLN A 128 -5.34 -4.99 3.74
N ARG A 129 -5.70 -4.41 2.57
CA ARG A 129 -6.87 -4.85 1.79
C ARG A 129 -6.76 -6.31 1.32
N ARG A 130 -5.55 -6.87 1.21
CA ARG A 130 -5.33 -8.30 0.96
C ARG A 130 -5.91 -9.21 2.05
N PHE A 131 -6.21 -8.64 3.24
CA PHE A 131 -6.81 -9.32 4.39
C PHE A 131 -8.29 -9.03 4.56
N ASN A 132 -8.88 -8.22 3.67
CA ASN A 132 -10.31 -8.00 3.63
C ASN A 132 -11.02 -9.22 3.06
N SER A 133 -12.09 -9.70 3.71
CA SER A 133 -12.78 -10.90 3.30
C SER A 133 -13.45 -10.79 1.93
N ALA A 134 -14.04 -9.62 1.60
CA ALA A 134 -14.68 -9.44 0.29
C ALA A 134 -13.69 -9.53 -0.88
N TRP A 135 -12.48 -8.98 -0.72
CA TRP A 135 -11.41 -9.11 -1.72
C TRP A 135 -10.85 -10.53 -1.79
N THR A 136 -10.74 -11.21 -0.64
CA THR A 136 -10.33 -12.62 -0.58
C THR A 136 -11.37 -13.53 -1.23
N ASP A 137 -12.64 -13.30 -0.95
CA ASP A 137 -13.74 -14.04 -1.58
C ASP A 137 -13.78 -13.83 -3.09
N ALA A 138 -13.58 -12.57 -3.55
CA ALA A 138 -13.49 -12.28 -4.97
C ALA A 138 -12.35 -13.05 -5.65
N ARG A 139 -11.14 -13.04 -5.04
CA ARG A 139 -9.99 -13.82 -5.53
C ARG A 139 -10.34 -15.31 -5.66
N ASN A 140 -10.93 -15.89 -4.62
CA ASN A 140 -11.29 -17.32 -4.61
C ASN A 140 -12.35 -17.65 -5.65
N LEU A 141 -13.44 -16.87 -5.72
CA LEU A 141 -14.50 -17.03 -6.71
C LEU A 141 -13.98 -16.95 -8.15
N ILE A 142 -13.10 -15.99 -8.42
CA ILE A 142 -12.50 -15.82 -9.76
C ILE A 142 -11.57 -17.01 -10.08
N ALA A 143 -10.75 -17.43 -9.12
CA ALA A 143 -9.86 -18.58 -9.29
C ALA A 143 -10.63 -19.92 -9.46
N GLU A 144 -11.80 -20.05 -8.85
CA GLU A 144 -12.73 -21.18 -9.00
C GLU A 144 -13.55 -21.13 -10.32
N GLY A 145 -13.39 -20.06 -11.11
CA GLY A 145 -14.06 -19.91 -12.41
C GLY A 145 -15.49 -19.38 -12.34
N ALA A 146 -15.91 -18.76 -11.23
CA ALA A 146 -17.27 -18.25 -11.06
C ALA A 146 -17.72 -17.21 -12.12
N ILE A 147 -16.78 -16.56 -12.81
CA ILE A 147 -17.03 -15.64 -13.92
C ILE A 147 -16.40 -16.13 -15.24
N GLY A 148 -15.95 -17.39 -15.32
CA GLY A 148 -15.14 -17.90 -16.41
C GLY A 148 -13.73 -17.31 -16.43
N GLU A 149 -13.13 -17.11 -17.61
CA GLU A 149 -11.81 -16.50 -17.74
C GLU A 149 -11.90 -14.98 -17.53
N PRO A 150 -11.14 -14.37 -16.59
CA PRO A 150 -11.07 -12.92 -16.48
C PRO A 150 -10.55 -12.26 -17.75
N ARG A 151 -11.23 -11.24 -18.25
CA ARG A 151 -10.85 -10.51 -19.46
C ARG A 151 -10.46 -9.06 -19.16
N GLN A 152 -11.14 -8.44 -18.19
CA GLN A 152 -10.91 -7.06 -17.84
C GLN A 152 -11.18 -6.81 -16.37
N ILE A 153 -10.38 -5.94 -15.75
CA ILE A 153 -10.67 -5.36 -14.45
C ILE A 153 -10.61 -3.85 -14.51
N VAL A 154 -11.64 -3.16 -14.01
CA VAL A 154 -11.71 -1.69 -13.97
C VAL A 154 -11.77 -1.24 -12.52
N CYS A 155 -10.79 -0.44 -12.09
CA CYS A 155 -10.74 0.16 -10.77
C CYS A 155 -10.87 1.68 -10.86
N HIS A 156 -11.57 2.27 -9.88
CA HIS A 156 -11.69 3.71 -9.71
C HIS A 156 -11.11 4.11 -8.35
N GLY A 157 -10.36 5.21 -8.30
CA GLY A 157 -9.76 5.72 -7.08
C GLY A 157 -9.61 7.23 -7.09
N GLY A 158 -9.10 7.76 -6.00
CA GLY A 158 -8.82 9.18 -5.80
C GLY A 158 -7.52 9.41 -5.04
N GLN A 159 -7.23 10.67 -4.73
CA GLN A 159 -6.13 11.08 -3.86
C GLN A 159 -4.72 10.65 -4.28
N GLY A 160 -4.46 10.59 -5.59
CA GLY A 160 -3.14 10.30 -6.16
C GLY A 160 -2.81 8.81 -6.33
N LEU A 161 -1.98 8.50 -7.34
CA LEU A 161 -1.56 7.14 -7.67
C LEU A 161 -0.81 6.48 -6.51
N LEU A 162 0.14 7.18 -5.90
CA LEU A 162 0.94 6.64 -4.81
C LEU A 162 0.14 6.40 -3.53
N ASN A 163 -0.92 7.19 -3.26
CA ASN A 163 -1.69 7.01 -2.04
C ASN A 163 -2.78 5.94 -2.19
N ASP A 164 -3.98 6.31 -2.63
CA ASP A 164 -5.12 5.38 -2.67
C ASP A 164 -5.02 4.37 -3.80
N CYS A 165 -4.49 4.79 -4.96
CA CYS A 165 -4.42 3.92 -6.11
C CYS A 165 -3.37 2.81 -6.00
N SER A 166 -2.36 2.95 -5.12
CA SER A 166 -1.46 1.84 -4.80
C SER A 166 -2.21 0.62 -4.24
N HIS A 167 -3.24 0.86 -3.42
CA HIS A 167 -4.14 -0.22 -2.98
C HIS A 167 -4.90 -0.86 -4.14
N LEU A 168 -5.43 -0.05 -5.05
CA LEU A 168 -6.26 -0.56 -6.16
C LEU A 168 -5.44 -1.37 -7.15
N LEU A 169 -4.22 -0.93 -7.48
CA LEU A 169 -3.31 -1.67 -8.34
C LEU A 169 -2.84 -2.98 -7.69
N ASP A 170 -2.61 -2.96 -6.37
CA ASP A 170 -2.32 -4.17 -5.62
C ASP A 170 -3.54 -5.12 -5.61
N MET A 171 -4.76 -4.62 -5.37
CA MET A 171 -5.98 -5.43 -5.40
C MET A 171 -6.30 -5.97 -6.79
N MET A 172 -6.04 -5.18 -7.84
CA MET A 172 -6.16 -5.63 -9.23
C MET A 172 -5.31 -6.89 -9.49
N ARG A 173 -4.06 -6.90 -9.03
CA ARG A 173 -3.21 -8.08 -9.09
C ARG A 173 -3.70 -9.21 -8.19
N TYR A 174 -4.08 -8.86 -6.94
CA TYR A 174 -4.50 -9.83 -5.95
C TYR A 174 -5.69 -10.70 -6.41
N VAL A 175 -6.73 -10.07 -6.97
CA VAL A 175 -7.90 -10.82 -7.48
C VAL A 175 -7.60 -11.63 -8.74
N LEU A 176 -6.57 -11.26 -9.49
CA LEU A 176 -6.05 -12.01 -10.65
C LEU A 176 -4.95 -13.01 -10.24
N SER A 177 -4.96 -13.50 -9.01
CA SER A 177 -3.98 -14.46 -8.46
C SER A 177 -2.53 -14.00 -8.58
N ASP A 178 -2.31 -12.69 -8.40
CA ASP A 178 -1.02 -12.01 -8.51
C ASP A 178 -0.37 -12.10 -9.89
N SER A 179 -1.19 -12.14 -10.95
CA SER A 179 -0.74 -12.13 -12.35
C SER A 179 0.29 -11.02 -12.58
N ALA A 180 1.34 -11.35 -13.34
CA ALA A 180 2.45 -10.43 -13.59
C ALA A 180 2.07 -9.37 -14.63
N PRO A 181 2.27 -8.07 -14.36
CA PRO A 181 2.08 -7.03 -15.35
C PRO A 181 3.18 -7.13 -16.41
N GLN A 182 2.83 -6.97 -17.69
CA GLN A 182 3.75 -7.08 -18.82
C GLN A 182 3.99 -5.76 -19.54
N TRP A 183 2.97 -4.92 -19.65
CA TRP A 183 3.06 -3.62 -20.29
C TRP A 183 2.03 -2.64 -19.68
N VAL A 184 2.32 -1.35 -19.81
CA VAL A 184 1.46 -0.27 -19.30
C VAL A 184 1.35 0.85 -20.34
N ILE A 185 0.12 1.39 -20.49
CA ILE A 185 -0.14 2.68 -21.12
C ILE A 185 -0.76 3.58 -20.06
N GLY A 186 -0.31 4.82 -19.97
CA GLY A 186 -0.87 5.76 -19.00
C GLY A 186 -0.72 7.21 -19.41
N ASN A 187 -1.51 8.04 -18.76
CA ASN A 187 -1.40 9.49 -18.86
C ASN A 187 -1.75 10.16 -17.52
N VAL A 188 -1.21 11.36 -17.33
CA VAL A 188 -1.42 12.17 -16.13
C VAL A 188 -1.77 13.61 -16.50
N GLU A 189 -2.57 14.24 -15.65
CA GLU A 189 -2.85 15.67 -15.69
C GLU A 189 -2.28 16.31 -14.42
N ARG A 190 -1.55 17.42 -14.55
CA ARG A 190 -1.06 18.23 -13.43
C ARG A 190 -1.23 19.71 -13.74
N LYS A 191 -2.36 20.28 -13.29
CA LYS A 191 -2.71 21.70 -13.46
C LYS A 191 -2.52 22.51 -12.20
N THR A 192 -2.44 21.85 -11.05
CA THR A 192 -2.24 22.47 -9.74
C THR A 192 -0.88 22.07 -9.16
N GLU A 193 -0.38 22.87 -8.24
CA GLU A 193 0.81 22.53 -7.45
C GLU A 193 0.43 21.65 -6.26
N ARG A 194 -0.09 20.46 -6.58
CA ARG A 194 -0.66 19.53 -5.61
C ARG A 194 0.41 18.69 -4.94
N TYR A 195 0.24 18.50 -3.63
CA TYR A 195 1.10 17.68 -2.80
C TYR A 195 0.27 16.74 -1.93
N GLU A 196 0.87 15.64 -1.52
CA GLU A 196 0.38 14.78 -0.45
C GLU A 196 1.53 14.38 0.45
N ARG A 197 1.45 14.73 1.75
CA ARG A 197 2.51 14.44 2.73
C ARG A 197 3.90 14.81 2.19
N ASP A 198 3.99 16.00 1.64
CA ASP A 198 5.21 16.60 1.10
C ASP A 198 5.80 15.96 -0.17
N ILE A 199 5.05 15.08 -0.84
CA ILE A 199 5.38 14.61 -2.19
C ILE A 199 4.51 15.29 -3.25
N GLN A 200 5.07 15.58 -4.41
CA GLN A 200 4.31 16.09 -5.55
C GLN A 200 3.45 14.96 -6.12
N ILE A 201 2.21 15.27 -6.45
CA ILE A 201 1.28 14.33 -7.06
C ILE A 201 0.54 14.97 -8.24
N GLU A 202 0.01 14.13 -9.10
CA GLU A 202 -0.86 14.52 -10.20
C GLU A 202 -2.26 14.91 -9.71
N ASP A 203 -2.99 15.68 -10.52
CA ASP A 203 -4.40 15.98 -10.29
C ASP A 203 -5.29 14.82 -10.71
N ARG A 204 -5.01 14.21 -11.89
CA ARG A 204 -5.72 13.08 -12.45
C ARG A 204 -4.78 12.15 -13.18
N SER A 205 -5.17 10.88 -13.24
CA SER A 205 -4.45 9.89 -14.03
C SER A 205 -5.37 8.78 -14.55
N ALA A 206 -4.94 8.17 -15.64
CA ALA A 206 -5.52 6.96 -16.18
C ALA A 206 -4.41 6.00 -16.60
N GLY A 207 -4.61 4.70 -16.37
CA GLY A 207 -3.66 3.66 -16.77
C GLY A 207 -4.37 2.42 -17.28
N ILE A 208 -3.75 1.76 -18.27
CA ILE A 208 -4.12 0.44 -18.79
C ILE A 208 -2.92 -0.47 -18.59
N VAL A 209 -3.16 -1.64 -18.02
CA VAL A 209 -2.13 -2.64 -17.70
C VAL A 209 -2.47 -3.96 -18.40
N GLY A 210 -1.56 -4.48 -19.17
CA GLY A 210 -1.67 -5.84 -19.71
C GLY A 210 -1.01 -6.84 -18.76
N PHE A 211 -1.73 -7.90 -18.38
CA PHE A 211 -1.25 -8.95 -17.49
C PHE A 211 -0.87 -10.22 -18.26
N SER A 212 -0.04 -11.06 -17.64
CA SER A 212 0.49 -12.31 -18.25
C SER A 212 -0.57 -13.37 -18.53
N ASP A 213 -1.71 -13.32 -17.85
CA ASP A 213 -2.88 -14.18 -18.06
C ASP A 213 -3.79 -13.67 -19.21
N GLY A 214 -3.43 -12.54 -19.84
CA GLY A 214 -4.20 -11.91 -20.92
C GLY A 214 -5.31 -10.97 -20.43
N CYS A 215 -5.51 -10.83 -19.13
CA CYS A 215 -6.45 -9.86 -18.57
C CYS A 215 -5.93 -8.42 -18.77
N ILE A 216 -6.83 -7.49 -19.00
CA ILE A 216 -6.52 -6.05 -19.12
C ILE A 216 -7.04 -5.32 -17.88
N GLY A 217 -6.14 -4.67 -17.13
CA GLY A 217 -6.48 -3.78 -16.05
C GLY A 217 -6.66 -2.34 -16.52
N MET A 218 -7.65 -1.64 -15.98
CA MET A 218 -7.86 -0.20 -16.19
C MET A 218 -7.97 0.50 -14.84
N LEU A 219 -7.18 1.55 -14.64
CA LEU A 219 -7.26 2.42 -13.47
C LEU A 219 -7.66 3.82 -13.89
N LEU A 220 -8.67 4.39 -13.22
CA LEU A 220 -9.15 5.76 -13.39
C LEU A 220 -9.05 6.48 -12.03
N GLN A 221 -8.11 7.43 -11.90
CA GLN A 221 -7.88 8.19 -10.68
C GLN A 221 -8.44 9.61 -10.84
N GLU A 222 -9.29 10.04 -9.90
CA GLU A 222 -10.03 11.32 -9.93
C GLU A 222 -10.88 11.51 -11.21
N ILE A 223 -11.22 10.40 -11.86
CA ILE A 223 -12.05 10.35 -13.07
C ILE A 223 -13.21 9.38 -12.82
N GLY A 224 -14.42 9.79 -13.08
CA GLY A 224 -15.59 8.94 -12.99
C GLY A 224 -16.33 9.01 -11.66
N ARG A 225 -16.44 7.92 -10.91
CA ARG A 225 -17.27 7.82 -9.69
C ARG A 225 -16.57 8.43 -8.48
N PRO A 226 -17.04 9.58 -7.94
CA PRO A 226 -16.53 10.10 -6.69
C PRO A 226 -16.74 9.09 -5.54
N ASN A 227 -15.77 8.96 -4.65
CA ASN A 227 -15.82 8.10 -3.45
C ASN A 227 -16.07 6.60 -3.69
N TYR A 228 -15.95 6.09 -4.92
CA TYR A 228 -15.96 4.66 -5.18
C TYR A 228 -14.52 4.13 -5.11
N GLN A 229 -14.28 3.24 -4.17
CA GLN A 229 -13.02 2.51 -4.05
C GLN A 229 -13.30 1.02 -4.18
N GLY A 230 -13.11 0.51 -5.38
CA GLY A 230 -13.39 -0.89 -5.69
C GLY A 230 -12.97 -1.24 -7.10
N GLY A 231 -13.30 -2.46 -7.52
CA GLY A 231 -13.01 -2.97 -8.86
C GLY A 231 -14.15 -3.81 -9.40
N ILE A 232 -14.34 -3.75 -10.72
CA ILE A 232 -15.27 -4.62 -11.44
C ILE A 232 -14.44 -5.52 -12.35
N VAL A 233 -14.58 -6.82 -12.18
CA VAL A 233 -13.93 -7.83 -13.01
C VAL A 233 -14.95 -8.41 -13.98
N TYR A 234 -14.66 -8.32 -15.27
CA TYR A 234 -15.45 -8.90 -16.35
C TYR A 234 -14.76 -10.18 -16.82
N GLY A 235 -15.48 -11.28 -16.76
CA GLY A 235 -15.06 -12.58 -17.29
C GLY A 235 -15.87 -13.00 -18.49
N THR A 236 -15.56 -14.20 -19.05
CA THR A 236 -16.30 -14.78 -20.19
C THR A 236 -17.73 -15.16 -19.84
N ASP A 237 -18.01 -15.51 -18.57
CA ASP A 237 -19.26 -16.07 -18.13
C ASP A 237 -19.95 -15.25 -17.01
N GLY A 238 -19.35 -14.12 -16.61
CA GLY A 238 -19.94 -13.30 -15.56
C GLY A 238 -19.13 -12.07 -15.20
N ILE A 239 -19.59 -11.40 -14.13
CA ILE A 239 -19.05 -10.14 -13.61
C ILE A 239 -18.93 -10.26 -12.09
N ALA A 240 -17.82 -9.82 -11.51
CA ALA A 240 -17.64 -9.64 -10.09
C ALA A 240 -17.43 -8.14 -9.77
N ASP A 241 -18.27 -7.54 -8.93
CA ASP A 241 -18.15 -6.17 -8.42
C ASP A 241 -17.71 -6.22 -6.96
N VAL A 242 -16.51 -5.69 -6.66
CA VAL A 242 -15.84 -5.84 -5.37
C VAL A 242 -15.55 -4.49 -4.75
N THR A 243 -15.91 -4.37 -3.48
CA THR A 243 -15.54 -3.25 -2.60
C THR A 243 -15.03 -3.81 -1.26
N GLU A 244 -14.55 -2.97 -0.36
CA GLU A 244 -14.21 -3.43 1.00
C GLU A 244 -15.41 -3.96 1.79
N GLY A 245 -16.62 -3.52 1.45
CA GLY A 245 -17.85 -3.91 2.14
C GLY A 245 -18.43 -5.23 1.66
N ARG A 246 -18.19 -5.62 0.41
CA ARG A 246 -18.83 -6.78 -0.21
C ARG A 246 -18.20 -7.19 -1.54
N VAL A 247 -18.46 -8.42 -1.96
CA VAL A 247 -18.38 -8.86 -3.36
C VAL A 247 -19.77 -9.20 -3.87
N ARG A 248 -20.08 -8.80 -5.10
CA ARG A 248 -21.27 -9.21 -5.84
C ARG A 248 -20.87 -9.96 -7.09
N LEU A 249 -21.62 -11.01 -7.39
CA LEU A 249 -21.42 -11.87 -8.54
C LEU A 249 -22.69 -11.89 -9.39
N LEU A 250 -22.54 -11.72 -10.70
CA LEU A 250 -23.57 -11.99 -11.70
C LEU A 250 -22.96 -12.89 -12.77
N ASN A 251 -23.53 -14.06 -12.99
CA ASN A 251 -23.03 -15.01 -13.98
C ASN A 251 -24.18 -15.75 -14.69
N ASN A 252 -23.84 -16.64 -15.61
CA ASN A 252 -24.81 -17.38 -16.42
C ASN A 252 -25.69 -18.37 -15.62
N LEU A 253 -25.42 -18.57 -14.33
CA LEU A 253 -26.17 -19.47 -13.46
C LEU A 253 -27.28 -18.76 -12.68
N SER A 254 -27.27 -17.43 -12.63
CA SER A 254 -28.23 -16.62 -11.88
C SER A 254 -28.76 -15.46 -12.73
N THR A 255 -30.04 -15.13 -12.55
CA THR A 255 -30.66 -13.94 -13.16
C THR A 255 -30.48 -12.67 -12.34
N ASP A 256 -30.05 -12.83 -11.08
CA ASP A 256 -29.87 -11.74 -10.12
C ASP A 256 -28.44 -11.75 -9.54
N TRP A 257 -28.04 -10.59 -9.02
CA TRP A 257 -26.78 -10.46 -8.31
C TRP A 257 -26.77 -11.28 -7.01
N GLU A 258 -25.79 -12.15 -6.86
CA GLU A 258 -25.44 -12.74 -5.58
C GLU A 258 -24.52 -11.83 -4.83
N GLU A 259 -24.84 -11.50 -3.57
CA GLU A 259 -24.00 -10.62 -2.75
C GLU A 259 -23.47 -11.38 -1.52
N ARG A 260 -22.17 -11.21 -1.28
CA ARG A 260 -21.50 -11.68 -0.06
C ARG A 260 -20.91 -10.47 0.66
N PRO A 261 -21.44 -10.09 1.83
CA PRO A 261 -20.90 -9.00 2.62
C PRO A 261 -19.53 -9.38 3.20
N SER A 262 -18.69 -8.37 3.42
CA SER A 262 -17.47 -8.54 4.21
C SER A 262 -17.83 -8.96 5.64
N ASP A 263 -17.03 -9.85 6.22
CA ASP A 263 -17.23 -10.34 7.59
C ASP A 263 -16.83 -9.31 8.68
N GLY A 264 -16.27 -8.18 8.27
CA GLY A 264 -15.90 -7.08 9.18
C GLY A 264 -14.68 -7.37 10.05
N ARG A 265 -13.92 -8.45 9.81
CA ARG A 265 -12.68 -8.73 10.54
C ARG A 265 -11.70 -7.57 10.45
N ASN A 266 -10.92 -7.37 11.51
CA ASN A 266 -9.87 -6.36 11.49
C ASN A 266 -8.70 -6.82 10.60
N GLN A 267 -8.53 -6.13 9.48
CA GLN A 267 -7.51 -6.45 8.46
C GLN A 267 -6.09 -6.35 9.02
N HIS A 268 -5.82 -5.39 9.93
CA HIS A 268 -4.49 -5.23 10.53
C HIS A 268 -4.16 -6.34 11.54
N VAL A 269 -5.17 -6.85 12.27
CA VAL A 269 -4.96 -8.03 13.12
C VAL A 269 -4.64 -9.26 12.27
N ALA A 270 -5.40 -9.48 11.19
CA ALA A 270 -5.15 -10.59 10.28
C ALA A 270 -3.76 -10.49 9.61
N GLN A 271 -3.34 -9.27 9.24
CA GLN A 271 -2.00 -9.00 8.71
C GLN A 271 -0.90 -9.29 9.73
N ALA A 272 -1.05 -8.83 10.97
CA ALA A 272 -0.07 -9.07 12.02
C ALA A 272 0.01 -10.55 12.42
N GLN A 273 -1.14 -11.25 12.44
CA GLN A 273 -1.17 -12.68 12.72
C GLN A 273 -0.45 -13.49 11.62
N GLU A 274 -0.74 -13.22 10.35
CA GLU A 274 -0.08 -13.92 9.24
C GLU A 274 1.44 -13.63 9.19
N LEU A 275 1.87 -12.43 9.65
CA LEU A 275 3.30 -12.13 9.80
C LEU A 275 3.95 -13.03 10.86
N VAL A 276 3.29 -13.21 12.01
CA VAL A 276 3.76 -14.12 13.06
C VAL A 276 3.77 -15.56 12.56
N ASP A 277 2.69 -16.01 11.92
CA ASP A 277 2.60 -17.35 11.35
C ASP A 277 3.76 -17.62 10.37
N TRP A 278 4.09 -16.65 9.51
CA TRP A 278 5.23 -16.74 8.61
C TRP A 278 6.58 -16.79 9.35
N LEU A 279 6.74 -16.06 10.45
CA LEU A 279 7.94 -16.10 11.30
C LEU A 279 8.11 -17.48 11.98
N GLU A 280 7.01 -18.16 12.29
CA GLU A 280 6.96 -19.49 12.89
C GLU A 280 7.08 -20.63 11.87
N GLY A 281 7.33 -20.32 10.60
CA GLY A 281 7.56 -21.30 9.53
C GLY A 281 6.31 -21.68 8.72
N GLY A 282 5.23 -20.90 8.86
CA GLY A 282 4.05 -21.01 8.01
C GLY A 282 4.27 -20.48 6.59
N GLU A 283 3.19 -20.38 5.83
CA GLU A 283 3.18 -19.89 4.45
C GLU A 283 3.73 -18.45 4.36
N GLU A 284 4.24 -18.10 3.17
CA GLU A 284 4.71 -16.75 2.88
C GLU A 284 3.57 -15.73 3.06
N HIS A 285 3.87 -14.63 3.75
CA HIS A 285 2.92 -13.57 3.99
C HIS A 285 2.40 -12.96 2.69
N ARG A 286 1.06 -12.84 2.54
CA ARG A 286 0.43 -12.33 1.31
C ARG A 286 0.75 -10.87 0.98
N GLY A 287 1.31 -10.12 1.90
CA GLY A 287 1.82 -8.75 1.70
C GLY A 287 3.34 -8.68 1.56
N GLU A 288 4.03 -9.78 1.20
CA GLU A 288 5.47 -9.82 0.96
C GLU A 288 5.90 -8.72 -0.03
N ALA A 289 7.08 -8.14 0.16
CA ALA A 289 7.59 -6.94 -0.50
C ALA A 289 7.49 -6.96 -2.04
N LYS A 290 7.59 -8.14 -2.69
CA LYS A 290 7.44 -8.28 -4.14
C LYS A 290 6.10 -7.74 -4.66
N HIS A 291 5.04 -7.86 -3.86
CA HIS A 291 3.72 -7.37 -4.25
C HIS A 291 3.62 -5.85 -4.16
N GLY A 292 4.17 -5.26 -3.09
CA GLY A 292 4.27 -3.81 -2.95
C GLY A 292 5.14 -3.18 -4.04
N ARG A 293 6.29 -3.80 -4.33
CA ARG A 293 7.18 -3.39 -5.42
C ARG A 293 6.47 -3.41 -6.79
N ALA A 294 5.72 -4.48 -7.07
CA ALA A 294 5.01 -4.60 -8.34
C ALA A 294 3.88 -3.56 -8.48
N ALA A 295 3.21 -3.18 -7.40
CA ALA A 295 2.23 -2.09 -7.43
C ALA A 295 2.91 -0.74 -7.74
N ILE A 296 4.08 -0.46 -7.14
CA ILE A 296 4.87 0.75 -7.44
C ILE A 296 5.41 0.70 -8.88
N GLU A 297 5.86 -0.45 -9.36
CA GLU A 297 6.32 -0.58 -10.75
C GLU A 297 5.24 -0.20 -11.77
N ILE A 298 3.98 -0.60 -11.54
CA ILE A 298 2.85 -0.20 -12.39
C ILE A 298 2.62 1.32 -12.30
N ILE A 299 2.67 1.93 -11.11
CA ILE A 299 2.53 3.38 -10.93
C ILE A 299 3.62 4.12 -11.70
N MET A 300 4.87 3.73 -11.51
CA MET A 300 6.00 4.35 -12.20
C MET A 300 5.91 4.15 -13.72
N ALA A 301 5.39 3.01 -14.19
CA ALA A 301 5.17 2.76 -15.60
C ALA A 301 4.02 3.61 -16.19
N ILE A 302 2.98 3.94 -15.41
CA ILE A 302 1.94 4.91 -15.82
C ILE A 302 2.57 6.30 -16.02
N TYR A 303 3.39 6.76 -15.07
CA TYR A 303 4.12 8.02 -15.20
C TYR A 303 5.12 8.00 -16.37
N GLU A 304 5.85 6.90 -16.53
CA GLU A 304 6.82 6.76 -17.61
C GLU A 304 6.14 6.75 -19.00
N SER A 305 4.99 6.09 -19.12
CA SER A 305 4.20 6.10 -20.36
C SER A 305 3.73 7.53 -20.68
N ALA A 306 3.28 8.30 -19.69
CA ALA A 306 2.93 9.71 -19.86
C ALA A 306 4.13 10.55 -20.31
N ARG A 307 5.33 10.29 -19.75
CA ARG A 307 6.58 10.99 -20.06
C ARG A 307 7.09 10.70 -21.47
N MET A 308 7.03 9.43 -21.87
CA MET A 308 7.56 8.96 -23.16
C MET A 308 6.54 8.99 -24.30
N HIS A 309 5.24 9.15 -23.99
CA HIS A 309 4.13 9.05 -24.94
C HIS A 309 4.08 7.72 -25.69
N GLU A 310 4.42 6.63 -25.00
CA GLU A 310 4.47 5.30 -25.59
C GLU A 310 4.02 4.19 -24.63
N VAL A 311 3.88 2.97 -25.16
CA VAL A 311 3.66 1.76 -24.35
C VAL A 311 4.95 1.41 -23.61
N VAL A 312 4.88 1.30 -22.32
CA VAL A 312 6.01 0.88 -21.47
C VAL A 312 5.97 -0.63 -21.26
N GLN A 313 7.04 -1.30 -21.65
CA GLN A 313 7.23 -2.73 -21.37
C GLN A 313 7.82 -2.93 -19.98
N LEU A 314 7.37 -3.95 -19.27
CA LEU A 314 7.89 -4.34 -17.98
C LEU A 314 8.85 -5.54 -18.08
N PRO A 315 9.86 -5.64 -17.24
CA PRO A 315 10.15 -4.77 -16.09
C PRO A 315 10.60 -3.35 -16.49
N LEU A 316 10.17 -2.37 -15.70
CA LEU A 316 10.52 -0.96 -15.90
C LEU A 316 12.02 -0.75 -15.67
N ARG A 317 12.66 0.06 -16.55
CA ARG A 317 14.08 0.38 -16.46
C ARG A 317 14.39 1.69 -15.74
N THR A 318 13.39 2.57 -15.61
CA THR A 318 13.53 3.86 -14.95
C THR A 318 13.38 3.66 -13.44
N HIS A 319 14.45 3.91 -12.68
CA HIS A 319 14.48 3.75 -11.23
C HIS A 319 14.02 5.01 -10.48
N ALA A 320 14.21 6.21 -11.08
CA ALA A 320 13.70 7.47 -10.55
C ALA A 320 12.18 7.55 -10.67
N ASN A 321 11.55 8.50 -9.97
CA ASN A 321 10.13 8.80 -10.15
C ASN A 321 9.92 9.59 -11.46
N PRO A 322 9.24 9.04 -12.48
CA PRO A 322 9.09 9.74 -13.76
C PRO A 322 8.18 10.98 -13.68
N LEU A 323 7.30 11.08 -12.68
CA LEU A 323 6.52 12.30 -12.43
C LEU A 323 7.43 13.46 -12.02
N ASP A 324 8.37 13.20 -11.10
CA ASP A 324 9.35 14.21 -10.68
C ASP A 324 10.22 14.65 -11.88
N LEU A 325 10.65 13.71 -12.74
CA LEU A 325 11.42 14.03 -13.95
C LEU A 325 10.63 14.93 -14.91
N MET A 326 9.33 14.67 -15.14
CA MET A 326 8.49 15.54 -15.97
C MET A 326 8.33 16.93 -15.38
N ILE A 327 8.20 17.02 -14.05
CA ILE A 327 8.08 18.32 -13.35
C ILE A 327 9.37 19.11 -13.44
N GLU A 328 10.51 18.49 -13.20
CA GLU A 328 11.85 19.10 -13.27
C GLU A 328 12.18 19.59 -14.69
N ASN A 329 11.76 18.84 -15.71
CA ASN A 329 11.96 19.23 -17.13
C ASN A 329 10.95 20.31 -17.59
N GLY A 330 9.90 20.60 -16.83
CA GLY A 330 8.84 21.54 -17.21
C GLY A 330 7.80 20.98 -18.18
N ASP A 331 7.72 19.63 -18.31
CA ASP A 331 6.77 18.95 -19.22
C ASP A 331 5.33 19.02 -18.69
N LEU A 332 5.16 19.29 -17.39
CA LEU A 332 3.87 19.41 -16.71
C LEU A 332 3.69 20.82 -16.10
N PRO A 333 3.45 21.85 -16.92
CA PRO A 333 3.25 23.20 -16.42
C PRO A 333 1.97 23.31 -15.60
N ILE A 334 2.05 24.04 -14.47
CA ILE A 334 0.90 24.33 -13.62
C ILE A 334 0.10 25.53 -14.14
N GLU A 335 -1.22 25.38 -14.18
CA GLU A 335 -2.15 26.49 -14.52
C GLU A 335 -2.53 27.31 -13.28
N ARG A 336 -2.49 26.70 -12.09
CA ARG A 336 -2.85 27.32 -10.81
C ARG A 336 -1.68 27.19 -9.84
N PRO A 337 -0.79 28.17 -9.77
CA PRO A 337 0.33 28.18 -8.84
C PRO A 337 -0.15 28.33 -7.39
N GLY A 338 0.66 27.85 -6.49
CA GLY A 338 0.42 27.88 -5.05
C GLY A 338 0.33 26.48 -4.48
N ARG A 339 1.27 26.16 -3.57
CA ARG A 339 1.37 24.84 -2.96
C ARG A 339 0.07 24.44 -2.26
N TYR A 340 -0.53 23.36 -2.70
CA TYR A 340 -1.71 22.76 -2.11
C TYR A 340 -1.41 21.32 -1.66
N ASP A 341 -1.18 21.13 -0.37
CA ASP A 341 -0.99 19.80 0.21
C ASP A 341 -2.32 19.29 0.76
N ILE A 342 -2.87 18.25 0.13
CA ILE A 342 -4.17 17.65 0.49
C ILE A 342 -4.17 17.01 1.88
N ARG A 343 -3.00 16.85 2.51
CA ARG A 343 -2.82 16.33 3.87
C ARG A 343 -2.20 17.34 4.84
N ALA A 344 -2.08 18.61 4.44
CA ALA A 344 -1.48 19.67 5.28
C ALA A 344 -2.14 19.81 6.65
N PHE A 345 -3.44 19.47 6.76
CA PHE A 345 -4.17 19.47 8.03
C PHE A 345 -3.56 18.51 9.07
N LEU A 346 -2.93 17.41 8.64
CA LEU A 346 -2.26 16.47 9.56
C LEU A 346 -1.08 17.13 10.29
N LEU A 347 -0.36 18.03 9.60
CA LEU A 347 0.76 18.78 10.21
C LEU A 347 0.28 19.75 11.30
N ARG A 348 -0.96 20.23 11.18
CA ARG A 348 -1.56 21.18 12.11
C ARG A 348 -2.40 20.52 13.19
N GLY A 349 -2.55 19.18 13.15
CA GLY A 349 -3.43 18.44 14.05
C GLY A 349 -4.91 18.69 13.79
N GLU A 350 -5.27 19.23 12.64
CA GLU A 350 -6.66 19.51 12.24
C GLU A 350 -7.33 18.26 11.69
N ALA A 351 -8.61 18.06 11.97
CA ALA A 351 -9.42 17.04 11.30
C ALA A 351 -9.71 17.47 9.86
N MET A 352 -9.83 16.50 8.93
CA MET A 352 -10.28 16.77 7.57
C MET A 352 -11.66 17.42 7.63
N LYS A 353 -11.77 18.65 7.12
CA LYS A 353 -13.09 19.25 6.87
C LYS A 353 -13.60 18.64 5.55
N PRO A 354 -14.79 18.07 5.50
CA PRO A 354 -15.41 17.74 4.21
C PRO A 354 -15.56 19.01 3.40
N GLU A 355 -15.09 19.00 2.15
CA GLU A 355 -15.39 20.03 1.16
C GLU A 355 -16.86 20.00 0.76
#